data_19d720abfe5a451f0d83df1876b14105
#
_entry.id   19d720abfe5a451f0d83df1876b14105
#
_cell.length_a   1.000
_cell.length_b   1.000
_cell.length_c   1.000
_cell.angle_alpha   90.00
_cell.angle_beta   90.00
_cell.angle_gamma   90.00
#
_symmetry.space_group_name_H-M   'P 1'
#
loop_
_entity.id
_entity.type
_entity.pdbx_description
1 polymer ?
#
loop_
_entity_poly.entity_id
_entity_poly.type
_entity_poly.pdbx_seq_one_letter_code
_entity_poly.pdbx_strand_id
1 'polypeptide(L)'
;RRNYHGFRGKDIHPSEIKAIFLGPSTIEQKYEPERFTITGFLNSNFKKEGLNLEIVNAGVEAQSTKGMIMGFKNWLFKLENFSPKIILLYVGSNDHSLQGDRNNESSINEGNLLNSNTIEQFMDNIKSRSIILDSIRIFKFKYLPRKRFVKYDGNQDLELKKSFNYKSYKKATEEFDLTQLKIMNEKIINSYLTRIDELNSLSAELNSIPIFVTNITSGGYGAKDYVFNSSLMEHCKKMNYRCIDVAKKLKINLSYWKDSIHTTSAGSKAIAEIIFYDLKKIISELN
;
A
#
# COMPACT_ATOMS: atom_id res chain seq x y z
N ARG A 1 -10.83 -1.63 -12.04
CA ARG A 1 -10.32 -1.06 -13.29
C ARG A 1 -9.46 0.17 -12.96
N ARG A 2 -8.34 0.37 -13.68
CA ARG A 2 -7.60 1.64 -13.66
C ARG A 2 -8.19 2.60 -14.68
N ASN A 3 -8.18 3.87 -14.36
CA ASN A 3 -8.58 4.94 -15.27
C ASN A 3 -7.44 5.28 -16.26
N TYR A 4 -7.67 6.25 -17.13
CA TYR A 4 -6.69 6.68 -18.14
C TYR A 4 -5.36 7.16 -17.52
N HIS A 5 -5.40 7.78 -16.35
CA HIS A 5 -4.23 8.32 -15.65
C HIS A 5 -3.54 7.31 -14.72
N GLY A 6 -3.97 6.05 -14.71
CA GLY A 6 -3.38 4.97 -13.92
C GLY A 6 -3.96 4.80 -12.51
N PHE A 7 -4.84 5.68 -12.05
CA PHE A 7 -5.53 5.56 -10.77
C PHE A 7 -6.64 4.51 -10.81
N ARG A 8 -6.97 3.94 -9.68
CA ARG A 8 -8.12 3.08 -9.57
C ARG A 8 -9.41 3.89 -9.46
N GLY A 9 -10.46 3.47 -10.17
CA GLY A 9 -11.78 4.06 -10.07
C GLY A 9 -12.22 4.79 -11.33
N LYS A 10 -13.04 5.83 -11.16
CA LYS A 10 -13.56 6.68 -12.23
C LYS A 10 -12.47 7.53 -12.87
N ASP A 11 -12.72 7.98 -14.10
CA ASP A 11 -11.86 8.97 -14.72
C ASP A 11 -12.04 10.32 -14.01
N ILE A 12 -10.92 10.91 -13.60
CA ILE A 12 -10.81 12.21 -12.97
C ILE A 12 -9.59 12.91 -13.54
N HIS A 13 -9.71 14.17 -13.85
CA HIS A 13 -8.57 14.93 -14.35
C HIS A 13 -7.54 15.15 -13.24
N PRO A 14 -6.22 14.99 -13.48
CA PRO A 14 -5.21 15.11 -12.45
C PRO A 14 -5.26 16.41 -11.64
N SER A 15 -5.59 17.55 -12.27
CA SER A 15 -5.73 18.85 -11.59
C SER A 15 -6.89 18.93 -10.60
N GLU A 16 -7.87 18.02 -10.68
CA GLU A 16 -9.03 17.98 -9.77
C GLU A 16 -8.75 17.10 -8.53
N ILE A 17 -7.68 16.32 -8.55
CA ILE A 17 -7.33 15.40 -7.48
C ILE A 17 -6.78 16.18 -6.29
N LYS A 18 -7.52 16.16 -5.17
CA LYS A 18 -7.13 16.82 -3.92
C LYS A 18 -6.33 15.93 -2.98
N ALA A 19 -6.55 14.63 -3.03
CA ALA A 19 -5.85 13.65 -2.21
C ALA A 19 -5.69 12.31 -2.94
N ILE A 20 -4.56 11.63 -2.69
CA ILE A 20 -4.32 10.27 -3.18
C ILE A 20 -3.91 9.35 -2.03
N PHE A 21 -4.14 8.06 -2.21
CA PHE A 21 -3.67 7.03 -1.31
C PHE A 21 -2.78 6.04 -2.06
N LEU A 22 -1.46 6.18 -1.87
CA LEU A 22 -0.44 5.26 -2.34
C LEU A 22 -0.30 4.08 -1.38
N GLY A 23 -0.03 2.92 -1.92
CA GLY A 23 0.18 1.71 -1.12
C GLY A 23 0.27 0.45 -1.98
N PRO A 24 0.54 -0.70 -1.36
CA PRO A 24 0.61 -1.99 -2.04
C PRO A 24 -0.79 -2.53 -2.40
N SER A 25 -0.86 -3.84 -2.67
CA SER A 25 -2.11 -4.57 -2.95
C SER A 25 -3.19 -4.36 -1.89
N THR A 26 -2.80 -4.10 -0.64
CA THR A 26 -3.70 -3.79 0.48
C THR A 26 -4.50 -2.49 0.24
N ILE A 27 -3.93 -1.51 -0.47
CA ILE A 27 -4.61 -0.28 -0.86
C ILE A 27 -5.23 -0.43 -2.25
N GLU A 28 -4.54 -1.05 -3.21
CA GLU A 28 -5.09 -1.30 -4.53
C GLU A 28 -6.41 -2.06 -4.47
N GLN A 29 -6.46 -3.14 -3.68
CA GLN A 29 -7.62 -4.02 -3.49
C GLN A 29 -8.32 -4.40 -4.81
N LYS A 30 -7.53 -4.77 -5.81
CA LYS A 30 -7.87 -4.97 -7.23
C LYS A 30 -9.17 -5.74 -7.47
N TYR A 31 -9.47 -6.72 -6.61
CA TYR A 31 -10.60 -7.63 -6.76
C TYR A 31 -11.84 -7.22 -5.95
N GLU A 32 -11.75 -6.13 -5.16
CA GLU A 32 -12.89 -5.61 -4.42
C GLU A 32 -13.69 -4.59 -5.26
N PRO A 33 -15.01 -4.51 -5.13
CA PRO A 33 -15.76 -3.34 -5.57
C PRO A 33 -15.22 -2.09 -4.87
N GLU A 34 -15.11 -0.96 -5.58
CA GLU A 34 -14.47 0.26 -5.07
C GLU A 34 -15.07 0.72 -3.74
N ARG A 35 -16.40 0.69 -3.60
CA ARG A 35 -17.11 1.05 -2.37
C ARG A 35 -16.74 0.21 -1.14
N PHE A 36 -16.12 -0.96 -1.31
CA PHE A 36 -15.70 -1.88 -0.25
C PHE A 36 -14.19 -1.87 0.00
N THR A 37 -13.47 -0.98 -0.67
CA THR A 37 -12.05 -0.76 -0.42
C THR A 37 -11.84 0.18 0.76
N ILE A 38 -10.61 0.21 1.30
CA ILE A 38 -10.23 1.17 2.34
C ILE A 38 -10.50 2.60 1.86
N THR A 39 -10.09 2.94 0.64
CA THR A 39 -10.31 4.26 0.02
C THR A 39 -11.81 4.55 -0.16
N GLY A 40 -12.61 3.57 -0.59
CA GLY A 40 -14.06 3.72 -0.74
C GLY A 40 -14.77 4.00 0.58
N PHE A 41 -14.38 3.30 1.66
CA PHE A 41 -14.93 3.58 2.99
C PHE A 41 -14.48 4.95 3.53
N LEU A 42 -13.22 5.36 3.29
CA LEU A 42 -12.75 6.71 3.64
C LEU A 42 -13.62 7.78 2.97
N ASN A 43 -13.81 7.68 1.66
CA ASN A 43 -14.65 8.63 0.90
C ASN A 43 -16.09 8.64 1.39
N SER A 44 -16.64 7.46 1.75
CA SER A 44 -17.98 7.37 2.34
C SER A 44 -18.06 8.09 3.70
N ASN A 45 -17.03 7.97 4.54
CA ASN A 45 -16.99 8.62 5.86
C ASN A 45 -16.85 10.13 5.72
N PHE A 46 -15.97 10.65 4.83
CA PHE A 46 -15.87 12.08 4.55
C PHE A 46 -17.20 12.66 4.05
N LYS A 47 -17.85 11.97 3.11
CA LYS A 47 -19.15 12.39 2.58
C LYS A 47 -20.23 12.43 3.66
N LYS A 48 -20.30 11.46 4.57
CA LYS A 48 -21.26 11.41 5.68
C LYS A 48 -21.10 12.58 6.66
N GLU A 49 -19.87 13.03 6.87
CA GLU A 49 -19.54 14.17 7.72
C GLU A 49 -19.68 15.54 7.00
N GLY A 50 -20.14 15.53 5.74
CA GLY A 50 -20.26 16.75 4.95
C GLY A 50 -18.91 17.36 4.50
N LEU A 51 -17.82 16.60 4.61
CA LEU A 51 -16.47 17.04 4.25
C LEU A 51 -16.21 16.78 2.76
N ASN A 52 -15.84 17.82 2.02
CA ASN A 52 -15.56 17.74 0.59
C ASN A 52 -14.10 17.32 0.32
N LEU A 53 -13.76 16.10 0.72
CA LEU A 53 -12.48 15.49 0.41
C LEU A 53 -12.71 14.13 -0.26
N GLU A 54 -12.34 14.02 -1.52
CA GLU A 54 -12.30 12.75 -2.25
C GLU A 54 -10.83 12.27 -2.34
N ILE A 55 -10.58 11.07 -1.86
CA ILE A 55 -9.26 10.43 -1.90
C ILE A 55 -9.26 9.46 -3.09
N VAL A 56 -8.31 9.62 -4.00
CA VAL A 56 -8.16 8.76 -5.18
C VAL A 56 -7.21 7.60 -4.84
N ASN A 57 -7.62 6.39 -5.19
CA ASN A 57 -6.83 5.19 -4.94
C ASN A 57 -5.69 5.07 -5.97
N ALA A 58 -4.46 5.22 -5.48
CA ALA A 58 -3.22 5.11 -6.23
C ALA A 58 -2.40 3.85 -5.86
N GLY A 59 -3.04 2.86 -5.25
CA GLY A 59 -2.40 1.61 -4.85
C GLY A 59 -1.90 0.80 -6.05
N VAL A 60 -0.74 0.13 -5.88
CA VAL A 60 -0.11 -0.72 -6.90
C VAL A 60 0.32 -2.04 -6.26
N GLU A 61 -0.01 -3.17 -6.89
CA GLU A 61 0.33 -4.51 -6.40
C GLU A 61 1.84 -4.64 -6.13
N ALA A 62 2.22 -5.29 -5.02
CA ALA A 62 3.59 -5.51 -4.56
C ALA A 62 4.45 -4.24 -4.33
N GLN A 63 3.84 -3.07 -4.24
CA GLN A 63 4.57 -1.81 -4.05
C GLN A 63 5.21 -1.73 -2.66
N SER A 64 6.53 -1.46 -2.64
CA SER A 64 7.31 -1.06 -1.45
C SER A 64 7.55 0.45 -1.46
N THR A 65 8.21 1.00 -0.44
CA THR A 65 8.64 2.42 -0.46
C THR A 65 9.55 2.73 -1.65
N LYS A 66 10.42 1.82 -2.08
CA LYS A 66 11.22 1.95 -3.31
C LYS A 66 10.31 2.05 -4.55
N GLY A 67 9.30 1.19 -4.65
CA GLY A 67 8.31 1.24 -5.72
C GLY A 67 7.49 2.53 -5.72
N MET A 68 7.16 3.08 -4.53
CA MET A 68 6.48 4.37 -4.42
C MET A 68 7.36 5.52 -4.94
N ILE A 69 8.65 5.57 -4.58
CA ILE A 69 9.61 6.55 -5.08
C ILE A 69 9.68 6.51 -6.62
N MET A 70 9.77 5.31 -7.20
CA MET A 70 9.72 5.15 -8.66
C MET A 70 8.37 5.60 -9.24
N GLY A 71 7.27 5.37 -8.53
CA GLY A 71 5.95 5.85 -8.89
C GLY A 71 5.86 7.38 -8.94
N PHE A 72 6.48 8.10 -8.00
CA PHE A 72 6.61 9.55 -8.07
C PHE A 72 7.36 9.98 -9.33
N LYS A 73 8.57 9.43 -9.56
CA LYS A 73 9.47 9.84 -10.65
C LYS A 73 8.94 9.48 -12.03
N ASN A 74 8.32 8.30 -12.19
CA ASN A 74 7.96 7.76 -13.50
C ASN A 74 6.47 7.91 -13.83
N TRP A 75 5.64 8.29 -12.90
CA TRP A 75 4.20 8.42 -13.09
C TRP A 75 3.65 9.75 -12.57
N LEU A 76 3.70 10.03 -11.26
CA LEU A 76 2.99 11.17 -10.68
C LEU A 76 3.52 12.52 -11.19
N PHE A 77 4.84 12.68 -11.28
CA PHE A 77 5.46 13.91 -11.84
C PHE A 77 5.21 14.13 -13.34
N LYS A 78 4.75 13.10 -14.05
CA LYS A 78 4.41 13.20 -15.48
C LYS A 78 2.94 13.55 -15.72
N LEU A 79 2.13 13.60 -14.67
CA LEU A 79 0.74 14.00 -14.78
C LEU A 79 0.62 15.52 -14.86
N GLU A 80 -0.02 15.99 -15.90
CA GLU A 80 -0.18 17.43 -16.15
C GLU A 80 -1.04 18.08 -15.05
N ASN A 81 -0.55 19.19 -14.50
CA ASN A 81 -1.22 19.99 -13.46
C ASN A 81 -1.61 19.17 -12.22
N PHE A 82 -0.87 18.11 -11.89
CA PHE A 82 -1.12 17.26 -10.74
C PHE A 82 -0.43 17.82 -9.48
N SER A 83 -1.23 18.29 -8.52
CA SER A 83 -0.75 18.83 -7.25
C SER A 83 -1.78 18.55 -6.14
N PRO A 84 -1.88 17.29 -5.67
CA PRO A 84 -2.80 16.95 -4.60
C PRO A 84 -2.36 17.62 -3.28
N LYS A 85 -3.31 18.09 -2.48
CA LYS A 85 -2.98 18.68 -1.16
C LYS A 85 -2.45 17.64 -0.17
N ILE A 86 -2.91 16.39 -0.27
CA ILE A 86 -2.60 15.32 0.67
C ILE A 86 -2.19 14.05 -0.10
N ILE A 87 -1.09 13.43 0.34
CA ILE A 87 -0.66 12.13 -0.11
C ILE A 87 -0.60 11.19 1.09
N LEU A 88 -1.52 10.24 1.17
CA LEU A 88 -1.46 9.13 2.11
C LEU A 88 -0.52 8.05 1.57
N LEU A 89 0.35 7.52 2.42
CA LEU A 89 1.39 6.54 2.08
C LEU A 89 1.30 5.35 3.04
N TYR A 90 0.73 4.22 2.57
CA TYR A 90 0.67 2.98 3.36
C TYR A 90 1.96 2.21 3.19
N VAL A 91 2.85 2.26 4.18
CA VAL A 91 4.25 1.85 4.06
C VAL A 91 4.59 0.65 4.96
N GLY A 92 5.69 -0.03 4.65
CA GLY A 92 6.23 -1.13 5.45
C GLY A 92 5.82 -2.54 5.00
N SER A 93 4.73 -2.69 4.24
CA SER A 93 4.18 -4.00 3.88
C SER A 93 5.14 -4.89 3.08
N ASN A 94 5.81 -4.33 2.07
CA ASN A 94 6.72 -5.08 1.19
C ASN A 94 8.19 -4.69 1.37
N ASP A 95 8.48 -3.80 2.31
CA ASP A 95 9.85 -3.28 2.52
C ASP A 95 10.79 -4.32 3.14
N HIS A 96 10.25 -5.23 3.93
CA HIS A 96 11.01 -6.32 4.53
C HIS A 96 11.43 -7.41 3.53
N SER A 97 10.73 -7.54 2.38
CA SER A 97 11.11 -8.47 1.32
C SER A 97 12.29 -7.98 0.48
N LEU A 98 12.62 -6.68 0.54
CA LEU A 98 13.84 -6.11 -0.05
C LEU A 98 15.13 -6.62 0.62
N GLN A 99 15.01 -7.43 1.66
CA GLN A 99 16.12 -8.06 2.40
C GLN A 99 16.89 -9.13 1.60
N GLY A 100 16.23 -9.78 0.64
CA GLY A 100 16.82 -10.91 -0.13
C GLY A 100 17.80 -10.47 -1.21
N ASP A 101 17.71 -9.23 -1.66
CA ASP A 101 18.47 -8.73 -2.80
C ASP A 101 19.73 -7.96 -2.40
N ARG A 102 20.66 -8.65 -1.67
CA ARG A 102 21.99 -8.07 -1.47
C ARG A 102 22.77 -7.82 -2.77
N ASN A 103 22.32 -8.41 -3.87
CA ASN A 103 22.94 -8.27 -5.20
C ASN A 103 22.05 -7.55 -6.24
N ASN A 104 20.82 -7.19 -5.90
CA ASN A 104 19.84 -6.64 -6.86
C ASN A 104 19.45 -5.18 -6.60
N GLU A 105 20.13 -4.42 -5.73
CA GLU A 105 19.98 -2.96 -5.71
C GLU A 105 20.35 -2.32 -7.05
N SER A 106 21.16 -3.03 -7.87
CA SER A 106 21.51 -2.66 -9.25
C SER A 106 20.58 -3.26 -10.32
N SER A 107 19.74 -4.24 -10.02
CA SER A 107 18.99 -5.00 -11.02
C SER A 107 17.61 -4.43 -11.36
N ILE A 108 17.16 -3.39 -10.68
CA ILE A 108 16.01 -2.58 -11.10
C ILE A 108 16.48 -1.27 -11.77
N ASN A 109 17.69 -1.22 -12.27
CA ASN A 109 18.06 -0.27 -13.30
C ASN A 109 17.40 -0.70 -14.61
N GLU A 110 16.83 0.26 -15.34
CA GLU A 110 16.14 0.06 -16.62
C GLU A 110 16.88 -0.83 -17.63
N GLY A 111 18.18 -1.09 -17.43
CA GLY A 111 19.01 -1.96 -18.26
C GLY A 111 18.92 -3.46 -17.98
N ASN A 112 18.49 -3.89 -16.78
CA ASN A 112 18.47 -5.31 -16.44
C ASN A 112 17.15 -6.04 -16.74
N LEU A 113 16.10 -5.33 -17.13
CA LEU A 113 14.93 -5.93 -17.78
C LEU A 113 15.28 -6.53 -19.16
N LEU A 114 16.45 -6.20 -19.70
CA LEU A 114 16.92 -6.66 -21.02
C LEU A 114 17.94 -7.81 -20.97
N ASN A 115 18.43 -8.21 -19.78
CA ASN A 115 19.53 -9.19 -19.68
C ASN A 115 19.16 -10.56 -19.11
N SER A 116 17.89 -10.87 -18.96
CA SER A 116 17.52 -12.26 -18.69
C SER A 116 17.27 -12.98 -20.01
N ASN A 117 18.26 -13.76 -20.41
CA ASN A 117 18.28 -14.59 -21.62
C ASN A 117 17.34 -15.80 -21.58
N THR A 118 16.12 -15.64 -21.06
CA THR A 118 15.11 -16.69 -21.12
C THR A 118 14.02 -16.30 -22.11
N ILE A 119 13.70 -17.23 -23.01
CA ILE A 119 12.62 -17.15 -23.99
C ILE A 119 11.30 -16.73 -23.33
N GLU A 120 11.07 -17.08 -22.06
CA GLU A 120 9.91 -16.70 -21.29
C GLU A 120 9.80 -15.18 -21.05
N GLN A 121 10.89 -14.50 -20.70
CA GLN A 121 10.87 -13.05 -20.50
C GLN A 121 10.77 -12.29 -21.83
N PHE A 122 11.37 -12.82 -22.90
CA PHE A 122 11.18 -12.30 -24.26
C PHE A 122 9.72 -12.43 -24.70
N MET A 123 9.08 -13.59 -24.42
CA MET A 123 7.67 -13.81 -24.69
C MET A 123 6.74 -12.95 -23.85
N ASP A 124 7.08 -12.68 -22.60
CA ASP A 124 6.29 -11.78 -21.73
C ASP A 124 6.44 -10.30 -22.13
N ASN A 125 7.60 -9.88 -22.62
CA ASN A 125 7.79 -8.55 -23.22
C ASN A 125 7.01 -8.40 -24.54
N ILE A 126 6.97 -9.40 -25.40
CA ILE A 126 6.15 -9.38 -26.61
C ILE A 126 4.67 -9.37 -26.24
N LYS A 127 4.24 -10.17 -25.26
CA LYS A 127 2.86 -10.20 -24.77
C LYS A 127 2.40 -8.87 -24.17
N SER A 128 3.30 -8.13 -23.52
CA SER A 128 2.97 -6.83 -22.91
C SER A 128 2.87 -5.67 -23.92
N ARG A 129 3.44 -5.81 -25.13
CA ARG A 129 3.48 -4.77 -26.15
C ARG A 129 2.58 -5.01 -27.36
N SER A 130 1.95 -6.17 -27.46
CA SER A 130 1.12 -6.51 -28.61
C SER A 130 -0.34 -6.11 -28.39
N ILE A 131 -0.80 -5.11 -29.13
CA ILE A 131 -2.21 -4.68 -29.21
C ILE A 131 -3.13 -5.86 -29.55
N ILE A 132 -2.68 -6.81 -30.36
CA ILE A 132 -3.44 -8.02 -30.73
C ILE A 132 -3.61 -8.94 -29.53
N LEU A 133 -2.57 -9.14 -28.73
CA LEU A 133 -2.64 -9.96 -27.51
C LEU A 133 -3.45 -9.28 -26.41
N ASP A 134 -3.41 -7.95 -26.31
CA ASP A 134 -4.29 -7.20 -25.41
C ASP A 134 -5.75 -7.28 -25.88
N SER A 135 -6.01 -7.24 -27.19
CA SER A 135 -7.35 -7.44 -27.75
C SER A 135 -7.85 -8.87 -27.48
N ILE A 136 -7.01 -9.89 -27.62
CA ILE A 136 -7.33 -11.27 -27.25
C ILE A 136 -7.55 -11.42 -25.72
N ARG A 137 -6.75 -10.72 -24.92
CA ARG A 137 -6.92 -10.66 -23.47
C ARG A 137 -8.25 -10.00 -23.10
N ILE A 138 -8.58 -8.87 -23.69
CA ILE A 138 -9.86 -8.17 -23.52
C ILE A 138 -11.02 -9.03 -23.97
N PHE A 139 -10.91 -9.72 -25.11
CA PHE A 139 -11.92 -10.66 -25.60
C PHE A 139 -12.10 -11.85 -24.67
N LYS A 140 -11.01 -12.48 -24.22
CA LYS A 140 -11.08 -13.53 -23.19
C LYS A 140 -11.71 -13.04 -21.90
N PHE A 141 -11.39 -11.82 -21.47
CA PHE A 141 -11.97 -11.21 -20.27
C PHE A 141 -13.46 -10.90 -20.40
N LYS A 142 -13.92 -10.55 -21.61
CA LYS A 142 -15.29 -10.10 -21.86
C LYS A 142 -16.25 -11.26 -22.17
N TYR A 143 -15.76 -12.32 -22.80
CA TYR A 143 -16.64 -13.36 -23.38
C TYR A 143 -16.42 -14.79 -22.84
N LEU A 144 -15.31 -15.07 -22.18
CA LEU A 144 -15.11 -16.36 -21.52
C LEU A 144 -15.38 -16.20 -20.01
N PRO A 145 -16.44 -16.86 -19.49
CA PRO A 145 -16.68 -16.85 -18.07
C PRO A 145 -15.48 -17.46 -17.36
N ARG A 146 -14.80 -16.64 -16.56
CA ARG A 146 -13.71 -17.13 -15.72
C ARG A 146 -14.27 -18.15 -14.73
N LYS A 147 -13.98 -19.42 -14.95
CA LYS A 147 -14.03 -20.47 -13.91
C LYS A 147 -12.92 -20.29 -12.85
N ARG A 148 -12.44 -19.07 -12.66
CA ARG A 148 -11.62 -18.63 -11.53
C ARG A 148 -12.33 -17.50 -10.80
N PHE A 149 -13.54 -17.72 -10.36
CA PHE A 149 -13.77 -17.46 -8.95
C PHE A 149 -12.78 -18.40 -8.26
N VAL A 150 -11.77 -17.86 -7.59
CA VAL A 150 -11.17 -18.57 -6.48
C VAL A 150 -12.40 -18.93 -5.66
N LYS A 151 -12.84 -20.19 -5.75
CA LYS A 151 -13.73 -20.74 -4.75
C LYS A 151 -13.00 -20.43 -3.48
N TYR A 152 -13.57 -19.59 -2.66
CA TYR A 152 -13.15 -19.44 -1.29
C TYR A 152 -13.28 -20.84 -0.75
N ASP A 153 -12.18 -21.59 -0.83
CA ASP A 153 -12.17 -22.96 -0.37
C ASP A 153 -12.25 -22.83 1.14
N GLY A 154 -13.33 -23.33 1.73
CA GLY A 154 -13.51 -23.31 3.19
C GLY A 154 -12.34 -23.95 3.94
N ASN A 155 -11.43 -24.62 3.25
CA ASN A 155 -10.16 -25.10 3.76
C ASN A 155 -9.14 -23.96 4.00
N GLN A 156 -9.12 -22.90 3.19
CA GLN A 156 -8.26 -21.75 3.47
C GLN A 156 -8.70 -21.02 4.74
N ASP A 157 -10.00 -20.91 4.99
CA ASP A 157 -10.55 -20.39 6.24
C ASP A 157 -10.16 -21.26 7.45
N LEU A 158 -10.08 -22.57 7.26
CA LEU A 158 -9.67 -23.52 8.31
C LEU A 158 -8.17 -23.48 8.57
N GLU A 159 -7.34 -23.32 7.54
CA GLU A 159 -5.89 -23.13 7.68
C GLU A 159 -5.56 -21.77 8.30
N LEU A 160 -6.23 -20.70 7.86
CA LEU A 160 -6.10 -19.38 8.47
C LEU A 160 -6.51 -19.41 9.96
N LYS A 161 -7.61 -20.09 10.31
CA LYS A 161 -8.06 -20.27 11.69
C LYS A 161 -7.10 -21.09 12.54
N LYS A 162 -6.47 -22.11 11.96
CA LYS A 162 -5.47 -22.95 12.65
C LYS A 162 -4.14 -22.25 12.86
N SER A 163 -3.73 -21.36 11.92
CA SER A 163 -2.48 -20.62 11.97
C SER A 163 -2.61 -19.22 12.56
N PHE A 164 -3.80 -18.80 12.93
CA PHE A 164 -4.07 -17.45 13.44
C PHE A 164 -3.52 -17.29 14.86
N ASN A 165 -2.29 -16.84 14.93
CA ASN A 165 -1.64 -16.45 16.18
C ASN A 165 -1.44 -14.93 16.19
N TYR A 166 -2.52 -14.21 16.54
CA TYR A 166 -2.49 -12.76 16.63
C TYR A 166 -1.66 -12.28 17.81
N LYS A 167 -0.71 -11.41 17.52
CA LYS A 167 0.09 -10.74 18.55
C LYS A 167 -0.27 -9.26 18.63
N SER A 168 -0.82 -8.83 19.77
CA SER A 168 -1.12 -7.42 20.01
C SER A 168 0.17 -6.61 20.19
N TYR A 169 0.08 -5.27 20.05
CA TYR A 169 1.21 -4.38 20.34
C TYR A 169 1.76 -4.61 21.75
N LYS A 170 0.88 -4.75 22.76
CA LYS A 170 1.27 -5.03 24.14
C LYS A 170 2.08 -6.32 24.25
N LYS A 171 1.61 -7.41 23.66
CA LYS A 171 2.37 -8.68 23.64
C LYS A 171 3.72 -8.55 22.94
N ALA A 172 3.78 -7.78 21.85
CA ALA A 172 5.04 -7.54 21.15
C ALA A 172 6.04 -6.77 22.01
N THR A 173 5.59 -5.78 22.80
CA THR A 173 6.46 -5.04 23.73
C THR A 173 6.95 -5.87 24.90
N GLU A 174 6.21 -6.90 25.29
CA GLU A 174 6.60 -7.84 26.35
C GLU A 174 7.56 -8.92 25.84
N GLU A 175 7.45 -9.31 24.56
CA GLU A 175 8.20 -10.43 23.98
C GLU A 175 9.48 -9.98 23.27
N PHE A 176 9.46 -8.79 22.64
CA PHE A 176 10.55 -8.32 21.81
C PHE A 176 11.28 -7.13 22.42
N ASP A 177 12.61 -7.21 22.49
CA ASP A 177 13.47 -6.06 22.71
C ASP A 177 13.60 -5.25 21.41
N LEU A 178 12.94 -4.09 21.37
CA LEU A 178 12.95 -3.22 20.18
C LEU A 178 14.36 -2.71 19.85
N THR A 179 15.18 -2.44 20.87
CA THR A 179 16.56 -1.95 20.67
C THR A 179 17.41 -3.02 20.01
N GLN A 180 17.33 -4.26 20.50
CA GLN A 180 18.03 -5.39 19.91
C GLN A 180 17.54 -5.69 18.50
N LEU A 181 16.22 -5.66 18.26
CA LEU A 181 15.67 -5.84 16.91
C LEU A 181 16.17 -4.78 15.93
N LYS A 182 16.28 -3.52 16.36
CA LYS A 182 16.83 -2.44 15.53
C LYS A 182 18.29 -2.66 15.19
N ILE A 183 19.10 -3.05 16.15
CA ILE A 183 20.54 -3.37 15.94
C ILE A 183 20.67 -4.52 14.93
N MET A 184 19.93 -5.61 15.12
CA MET A 184 19.96 -6.77 14.22
C MET A 184 19.49 -6.45 12.79
N ASN A 185 18.68 -5.43 12.61
CA ASN A 185 18.10 -5.02 11.34
C ASN A 185 18.55 -3.61 10.90
N GLU A 186 19.62 -3.08 11.49
CA GLU A 186 20.03 -1.68 11.37
C GLU A 186 20.09 -1.21 9.91
N LYS A 187 20.81 -1.92 9.05
CA LYS A 187 20.99 -1.55 7.64
C LYS A 187 19.66 -1.43 6.91
N ILE A 188 18.73 -2.34 7.18
CA ILE A 188 17.43 -2.39 6.50
C ILE A 188 16.51 -1.30 7.00
N ILE A 189 16.49 -1.10 8.33
CA ILE A 189 15.69 -0.05 8.95
C ILE A 189 16.20 1.32 8.50
N ASN A 190 17.52 1.55 8.49
CA ASN A 190 18.10 2.80 8.01
C ASN A 190 17.75 3.06 6.54
N SER A 191 17.89 2.05 5.66
CA SER A 191 17.48 2.17 4.26
C SER A 191 15.98 2.44 4.11
N TYR A 192 15.14 1.83 4.94
CA TYR A 192 13.70 2.08 4.95
C TYR A 192 13.38 3.52 5.36
N LEU A 193 13.96 4.02 6.45
CA LEU A 193 13.75 5.38 6.93
C LEU A 193 14.29 6.44 5.96
N THR A 194 15.43 6.19 5.31
CA THR A 194 15.93 7.05 4.22
C THR A 194 14.91 7.16 3.08
N ARG A 195 14.25 6.06 2.71
CA ARG A 195 13.17 6.11 1.71
C ARG A 195 11.92 6.84 2.20
N ILE A 196 11.61 6.81 3.49
CA ILE A 196 10.55 7.62 4.08
C ILE A 196 10.88 9.11 3.93
N ASP A 197 12.13 9.51 4.19
CA ASP A 197 12.60 10.90 4.02
C ASP A 197 12.53 11.32 2.53
N GLU A 198 12.93 10.44 1.60
CA GLU A 198 12.81 10.71 0.16
C GLU A 198 11.34 10.86 -0.27
N LEU A 199 10.43 10.01 0.21
CA LEU A 199 8.99 10.14 -0.07
C LEU A 199 8.40 11.42 0.49
N ASN A 200 8.88 11.88 1.66
CA ASN A 200 8.50 13.17 2.20
C ASN A 200 8.94 14.32 1.28
N SER A 201 10.18 14.29 0.81
CA SER A 201 10.73 15.30 -0.12
C SER A 201 9.99 15.32 -1.45
N LEU A 202 9.77 14.14 -2.08
CA LEU A 202 9.04 14.03 -3.34
C LEU A 202 7.57 14.50 -3.22
N SER A 203 6.96 14.30 -2.06
CA SER A 203 5.62 14.84 -1.80
C SER A 203 5.64 16.37 -1.73
N ALA A 204 6.66 16.95 -1.10
CA ALA A 204 6.84 18.40 -1.02
C ALA A 204 7.07 19.03 -2.41
N GLU A 205 7.77 18.34 -3.32
CA GLU A 205 7.93 18.77 -4.73
C GLU A 205 6.59 18.90 -5.47
N LEU A 206 5.58 18.11 -5.09
CA LEU A 206 4.19 18.24 -5.58
C LEU A 206 3.37 19.26 -4.79
N ASN A 207 3.96 20.04 -3.88
CA ASN A 207 3.26 20.90 -2.92
C ASN A 207 2.24 20.15 -2.08
N SER A 208 2.50 18.88 -1.77
CA SER A 208 1.61 17.98 -1.06
C SER A 208 2.11 17.72 0.35
N ILE A 209 1.16 17.46 1.26
CA ILE A 209 1.44 17.04 2.63
C ILE A 209 1.42 15.51 2.67
N PRO A 210 2.58 14.85 2.91
CA PRO A 210 2.63 13.42 3.10
C PRO A 210 2.10 13.02 4.47
N ILE A 211 1.35 11.92 4.51
CA ILE A 211 0.88 11.29 5.74
C ILE A 211 1.19 9.80 5.65
N PHE A 212 2.12 9.35 6.48
CA PHE A 212 2.53 7.95 6.49
C PHE A 212 1.58 7.13 7.35
N VAL A 213 1.22 5.95 6.87
CA VAL A 213 0.27 5.05 7.53
C VAL A 213 0.95 3.71 7.77
N THR A 214 0.98 3.24 9.03
CA THR A 214 1.59 1.96 9.38
C THR A 214 0.83 0.79 8.76
N ASN A 215 1.57 -0.25 8.35
CA ASN A 215 1.02 -1.50 7.85
C ASN A 215 0.61 -2.43 9.00
N ILE A 216 -0.41 -3.26 8.76
CA ILE A 216 -0.82 -4.34 9.67
C ILE A 216 -1.15 -5.61 8.88
N THR A 217 -0.84 -6.75 9.47
CA THR A 217 -1.14 -8.09 8.95
C THR A 217 -2.14 -8.83 9.86
N SER A 218 -2.67 -9.96 9.39
CA SER A 218 -3.56 -10.79 10.21
C SER A 218 -2.89 -11.32 11.48
N GLY A 219 -1.58 -11.53 11.44
CA GLY A 219 -0.76 -11.94 12.59
C GLY A 219 -0.49 -10.82 13.62
N GLY A 220 -0.82 -9.56 13.27
CA GLY A 220 -0.52 -8.41 14.12
C GLY A 220 0.98 -8.09 14.15
N TYR A 221 1.51 -7.96 15.36
CA TYR A 221 2.92 -7.59 15.56
C TYR A 221 3.85 -8.80 15.65
N GLY A 222 4.23 -9.39 14.51
CA GLY A 222 5.45 -10.19 14.43
C GLY A 222 6.70 -9.32 14.66
N ALA A 223 7.88 -9.92 14.87
CA ALA A 223 9.11 -9.16 15.11
C ALA A 223 9.40 -8.12 14.00
N LYS A 224 9.13 -8.49 12.74
CA LYS A 224 9.30 -7.58 11.59
C LYS A 224 8.31 -6.43 11.62
N ASP A 225 7.01 -6.72 11.74
CA ASP A 225 5.98 -5.68 11.80
C ASP A 225 6.21 -4.75 13.00
N TYR A 226 6.68 -5.31 14.12
CA TYR A 226 6.97 -4.54 15.34
C TYR A 226 8.13 -3.57 15.11
N VAL A 227 9.26 -4.03 14.57
CA VAL A 227 10.43 -3.15 14.37
C VAL A 227 10.20 -2.11 13.28
N PHE A 228 9.53 -2.48 12.16
CA PHE A 228 9.26 -1.51 11.08
C PHE A 228 8.28 -0.42 11.52
N ASN A 229 7.13 -0.80 12.09
CA ASN A 229 6.11 0.16 12.52
C ASN A 229 6.61 1.04 13.66
N SER A 230 7.32 0.46 14.66
CA SER A 230 7.89 1.25 15.77
C SER A 230 8.96 2.21 15.28
N SER A 231 9.85 1.78 14.38
CA SER A 231 10.87 2.65 13.79
C SER A 231 10.26 3.79 12.97
N LEU A 232 9.21 3.51 12.19
CA LEU A 232 8.48 4.54 11.47
C LEU A 232 7.89 5.58 12.43
N MET A 233 7.16 5.13 13.46
CA MET A 233 6.50 6.05 14.39
C MET A 233 7.50 6.91 15.20
N GLU A 234 8.64 6.32 15.61
CA GLU A 234 9.70 7.09 16.25
C GLU A 234 10.34 8.09 15.29
N HIS A 235 10.58 7.68 14.03
CA HIS A 235 11.13 8.56 13.00
C HIS A 235 10.16 9.71 12.69
N CYS A 236 8.87 9.43 12.56
CA CYS A 236 7.85 10.46 12.40
C CYS A 236 7.89 11.51 13.54
N LYS A 237 7.98 11.03 14.78
CA LYS A 237 8.11 11.92 15.94
C LYS A 237 9.38 12.76 15.89
N LYS A 238 10.53 12.15 15.55
CA LYS A 238 11.83 12.81 15.46
C LYS A 238 11.86 13.88 14.37
N MET A 239 11.31 13.58 13.20
CA MET A 239 11.32 14.44 12.02
C MET A 239 10.10 15.37 11.93
N ASN A 240 9.20 15.30 12.90
CA ASN A 240 7.91 16.01 12.89
C ASN A 240 7.04 15.70 11.65
N TYR A 241 7.09 14.44 11.18
CA TYR A 241 6.24 13.99 10.08
C TYR A 241 4.85 13.61 10.59
N ARG A 242 3.85 13.71 9.70
CA ARG A 242 2.49 13.29 10.00
C ARG A 242 2.36 11.80 9.78
N CYS A 243 1.93 11.09 10.82
CA CYS A 243 1.81 9.64 10.78
C CYS A 243 0.54 9.15 11.45
N ILE A 244 -0.05 8.10 10.89
CA ILE A 244 -1.23 7.41 11.43
C ILE A 244 -0.83 5.99 11.80
N ASP A 245 -0.92 5.66 13.08
CA ASP A 245 -0.59 4.32 13.59
C ASP A 245 -1.82 3.40 13.56
N VAL A 246 -2.14 2.91 12.36
CA VAL A 246 -3.22 1.94 12.16
C VAL A 246 -2.90 0.62 12.86
N ALA A 247 -1.64 0.18 12.79
CA ALA A 247 -1.22 -1.10 13.35
C ALA A 247 -1.48 -1.20 14.84
N LYS A 248 -1.20 -0.13 15.59
CA LYS A 248 -1.43 -0.09 17.04
C LYS A 248 -2.89 0.07 17.42
N LYS A 249 -3.67 0.78 16.60
CA LYS A 249 -5.07 1.12 16.90
C LYS A 249 -6.05 0.04 16.51
N LEU A 250 -5.73 -0.77 15.49
CA LEU A 250 -6.65 -1.80 14.99
C LEU A 250 -6.79 -2.92 16.00
N LYS A 251 -8.01 -3.10 16.52
CA LYS A 251 -8.38 -4.31 17.27
C LYS A 251 -8.66 -5.42 16.27
N ILE A 252 -7.77 -6.39 16.18
CA ILE A 252 -7.85 -7.43 15.17
C ILE A 252 -8.98 -8.42 15.46
N ASN A 253 -9.70 -8.72 14.37
CA ASN A 253 -10.66 -9.80 14.29
C ASN A 253 -10.31 -10.66 13.07
N LEU A 254 -10.38 -11.98 13.20
CA LEU A 254 -10.10 -12.91 12.10
C LEU A 254 -10.96 -12.62 10.85
N SER A 255 -12.21 -12.19 11.04
CA SER A 255 -13.12 -11.83 9.94
C SER A 255 -12.67 -10.64 9.11
N TYR A 256 -11.63 -9.90 9.56
CA TYR A 256 -11.07 -8.77 8.80
C TYR A 256 -10.13 -9.20 7.68
N TRP A 257 -9.76 -10.48 7.61
CA TRP A 257 -8.70 -10.98 6.75
C TRP A 257 -9.19 -12.07 5.81
N LYS A 258 -8.74 -12.01 4.55
CA LYS A 258 -8.91 -13.07 3.53
C LYS A 258 -7.73 -14.04 3.55
N ASP A 259 -6.57 -13.50 3.84
CA ASP A 259 -5.29 -14.19 3.96
C ASP A 259 -4.40 -13.46 4.99
N SER A 260 -3.11 -13.70 4.99
CA SER A 260 -2.17 -13.09 5.95
C SER A 260 -2.08 -11.56 5.85
N ILE A 261 -2.40 -10.96 4.70
CA ILE A 261 -2.17 -9.52 4.43
C ILE A 261 -3.38 -8.79 3.83
N HIS A 262 -4.26 -9.49 3.11
CA HIS A 262 -5.38 -8.85 2.42
C HIS A 262 -6.64 -8.84 3.27
N THR A 263 -7.29 -7.68 3.32
CA THR A 263 -8.49 -7.49 4.13
C THR A 263 -9.77 -7.89 3.41
N THR A 264 -10.76 -8.33 4.18
CA THR A 264 -12.16 -8.37 3.77
C THR A 264 -12.74 -6.96 3.74
N SER A 265 -13.97 -6.81 3.26
CA SER A 265 -14.71 -5.54 3.35
C SER A 265 -14.83 -5.04 4.80
N ALA A 266 -15.03 -5.94 5.78
CA ALA A 266 -15.09 -5.59 7.20
C ALA A 266 -13.74 -5.05 7.70
N GLY A 267 -12.63 -5.69 7.34
CA GLY A 267 -11.29 -5.23 7.69
C GLY A 267 -10.94 -3.89 7.02
N SER A 268 -11.31 -3.75 5.75
CA SER A 268 -11.13 -2.48 5.02
C SER A 268 -11.89 -1.34 5.68
N LYS A 269 -13.11 -1.58 6.14
CA LYS A 269 -13.93 -0.61 6.87
C LYS A 269 -13.27 -0.22 8.20
N ALA A 270 -12.80 -1.20 8.98
CA ALA A 270 -12.16 -0.95 10.27
C ALA A 270 -10.86 -0.12 10.13
N ILE A 271 -10.03 -0.43 9.13
CA ILE A 271 -8.82 0.35 8.81
C ILE A 271 -9.21 1.78 8.38
N ALA A 272 -10.20 1.90 7.50
CA ALA A 272 -10.66 3.20 7.01
C ALA A 272 -11.22 4.09 8.14
N GLU A 273 -11.91 3.53 9.12
CA GLU A 273 -12.41 4.27 10.29
C GLU A 273 -11.25 4.88 11.11
N ILE A 274 -10.19 4.09 11.37
CA ILE A 274 -9.02 4.60 12.10
C ILE A 274 -8.36 5.74 11.33
N ILE A 275 -8.10 5.52 10.02
CA ILE A 275 -7.48 6.54 9.18
C ILE A 275 -8.35 7.78 9.12
N PHE A 276 -9.66 7.63 8.99
CA PHE A 276 -10.60 8.76 8.92
C PHE A 276 -10.53 9.68 10.14
N TYR A 277 -10.58 9.11 11.35
CA TYR A 277 -10.53 9.91 12.58
C TYR A 277 -9.21 10.67 12.74
N ASP A 278 -8.08 10.01 12.47
CA ASP A 278 -6.77 10.65 12.56
C ASP A 278 -6.56 11.68 11.45
N LEU A 279 -6.97 11.35 10.22
CA LEU A 279 -6.85 12.26 9.08
C LEU A 279 -7.72 13.51 9.26
N LYS A 280 -8.95 13.36 9.78
CA LYS A 280 -9.83 14.50 10.12
C LYS A 280 -9.15 15.45 11.11
N LYS A 281 -8.49 14.91 12.15
CA LYS A 281 -7.73 15.69 13.11
C LYS A 281 -6.56 16.42 12.43
N ILE A 282 -5.75 15.71 11.64
CA ILE A 282 -4.63 16.31 10.91
C ILE A 282 -5.10 17.43 9.99
N ILE A 283 -6.20 17.25 9.25
CA ILE A 283 -6.78 18.28 8.37
C ILE A 283 -7.24 19.50 9.15
N SER A 284 -7.84 19.31 10.33
CA SER A 284 -8.27 20.44 11.18
C SER A 284 -7.11 21.28 11.73
N GLU A 285 -5.91 20.68 11.84
CA GLU A 285 -4.69 21.38 12.27
C GLU A 285 -3.99 22.12 11.11
N LEU A 286 -4.40 21.86 9.85
CA LEU A 286 -3.84 22.48 8.64
C LEU A 286 -4.64 23.69 8.14
N ASN A 287 -5.87 23.85 8.63
CA ASN A 287 -6.75 24.99 8.32
C ASN A 287 -6.64 26.04 9.42
#